data_0ea6d9f30203f1b690e49e1ea2f310fb
#
_entry.id   0ea6d9f30203f1b690e49e1ea2f310fb
#
_cell.length_a   1.000
_cell.length_b   1.000
_cell.length_c   1.000
_cell.angle_alpha   90.00
_cell.angle_beta   90.00
_cell.angle_gamma   90.00
#
_symmetry.space_group_name_H-M   'P 1'
#
loop_
_entity.id
_entity.type
_entity.pdbx_description
1 polymer ?
#
loop_
_entity_poly.entity_id
_entity_poly.type
_entity_poly.pdbx_seq_one_letter_code
_entity_poly.pdbx_strand_id
1 'polypeptide(L)'
;MDNKPGKGGPLEEFTSQPRPCIAIAVHDLAVTRRFYEDTLGCRVVDERATGLTIDFFGCELDARLVARDGAQATQLLPRFGLVMGWEDWHRAVDHLNYIGVRYLEAPRFDARGTPDERAEFCIADPSGNCLGFAAWRVKKI
;
A
#
# COMPACT_ATOMS: atom_id res chain seq x y z
N MET A 1 7.12 24.13 19.44
CA MET A 1 8.21 23.68 18.63
C MET A 1 7.75 22.60 17.66
N ASP A 2 8.00 22.82 16.42
CA ASP A 2 7.58 21.90 15.39
C ASP A 2 8.69 20.91 15.08
N ASN A 3 8.43 19.64 15.34
CA ASN A 3 9.41 18.59 15.14
C ASN A 3 9.13 17.73 13.92
N LYS A 4 8.26 18.17 13.06
CA LYS A 4 7.90 17.37 11.90
C LYS A 4 9.09 17.22 10.96
N PRO A 5 9.47 16.00 10.61
CA PRO A 5 10.45 15.82 9.55
C PRO A 5 9.85 16.24 8.22
N GLY A 6 10.70 16.63 7.29
CA GLY A 6 10.21 17.01 5.99
C GLY A 6 9.48 18.33 5.94
N LYS A 7 9.70 19.19 6.91
CA LYS A 7 9.02 20.47 6.96
C LYS A 7 9.27 21.26 5.68
N GLY A 8 8.18 21.76 5.10
CA GLY A 8 8.23 22.47 3.83
C GLY A 8 7.98 21.55 2.65
N GLY A 9 7.87 20.23 2.85
CA GLY A 9 7.55 19.32 1.79
C GLY A 9 6.05 19.07 1.68
N PRO A 10 5.57 18.67 0.50
CA PRO A 10 4.14 18.50 0.28
C PRO A 10 3.54 17.36 1.09
N LEU A 11 4.36 16.38 1.45
CA LEU A 11 3.85 15.24 2.20
C LEU A 11 3.61 15.55 3.67
N GLU A 12 3.97 16.76 4.11
CA GLU A 12 3.65 17.19 5.46
C GLU A 12 2.22 17.67 5.61
N GLU A 13 1.58 18.02 4.50
CA GLU A 13 0.27 18.67 4.56
C GLU A 13 -0.85 17.71 4.23
N PHE A 14 -0.73 16.50 4.72
CA PHE A 14 -1.76 15.49 4.54
C PHE A 14 -2.98 15.85 5.37
N THR A 15 -4.15 15.57 4.81
CA THR A 15 -5.40 15.78 5.52
C THR A 15 -5.68 14.67 6.52
N SER A 16 -4.97 13.54 6.38
CA SER A 16 -5.07 12.45 7.32
C SER A 16 -3.70 11.80 7.49
N GLN A 17 -3.52 11.10 8.60
CA GLN A 17 -2.25 10.45 8.90
C GLN A 17 -2.05 9.26 7.97
N PRO A 18 -0.99 9.25 7.16
CA PRO A 18 -0.66 8.06 6.38
C PRO A 18 -0.26 6.91 7.31
N ARG A 19 -0.50 5.69 6.87
CA ARG A 19 -0.12 4.51 7.64
C ARG A 19 0.97 3.74 6.91
N PRO A 20 2.00 3.25 7.63
CA PRO A 20 2.98 2.37 7.01
C PRO A 20 2.30 1.09 6.54
N CYS A 21 2.79 0.55 5.44
CA CYS A 21 2.27 -0.72 4.95
C CYS A 21 3.38 -1.57 4.35
N ILE A 22 3.16 -2.86 4.36
CA ILE A 22 4.04 -3.85 3.75
C ILE A 22 3.18 -4.72 2.85
N ALA A 23 3.65 -4.98 1.65
CA ALA A 23 2.93 -5.88 0.73
C ALA A 23 3.71 -7.20 0.63
N ILE A 24 2.98 -8.32 0.72
CA ILE A 24 3.57 -9.64 0.57
C ILE A 24 2.73 -10.46 -0.40
N ALA A 25 3.36 -11.44 -1.01
CA ALA A 25 2.68 -12.38 -1.89
C ALA A 25 2.29 -13.62 -1.09
N VAL A 26 1.05 -14.07 -1.27
CA VAL A 26 0.56 -15.28 -0.61
C VAL A 26 -0.11 -16.17 -1.65
N HIS A 27 -0.23 -17.47 -1.33
CA HIS A 27 -0.73 -18.45 -2.29
C HIS A 27 -2.11 -19.00 -1.96
N ASP A 28 -2.59 -18.74 -0.76
CA ASP A 28 -3.88 -19.28 -0.30
C ASP A 28 -4.43 -18.34 0.77
N LEU A 29 -5.54 -17.68 0.44
CA LEU A 29 -6.08 -16.67 1.35
C LEU A 29 -6.63 -17.27 2.63
N ALA A 30 -7.27 -18.42 2.56
CA ALA A 30 -7.85 -19.04 3.76
C ALA A 30 -6.75 -19.49 4.73
N VAL A 31 -5.70 -20.08 4.21
CA VAL A 31 -4.56 -20.50 5.03
C VAL A 31 -3.86 -19.29 5.63
N THR A 32 -3.66 -18.24 4.82
CA THR A 32 -3.04 -17.01 5.27
C THR A 32 -3.84 -16.37 6.39
N ARG A 33 -5.16 -16.28 6.19
CA ARG A 33 -6.03 -15.69 7.18
C ARG A 33 -5.94 -16.43 8.52
N ARG A 34 -6.03 -17.76 8.47
CA ARG A 34 -5.94 -18.56 9.71
C ARG A 34 -4.61 -18.35 10.42
N PHE A 35 -3.53 -18.27 9.66
CA PHE A 35 -2.24 -18.04 10.29
C PHE A 35 -2.20 -16.72 11.05
N TYR A 36 -2.59 -15.64 10.38
CA TYR A 36 -2.50 -14.32 11.01
C TYR A 36 -3.53 -14.15 12.13
N GLU A 37 -4.72 -14.69 11.97
CA GLU A 37 -5.76 -14.58 13.02
C GLU A 37 -5.51 -15.53 14.16
N ASP A 38 -5.30 -16.79 13.88
CA ASP A 38 -5.30 -17.83 14.93
C ASP A 38 -3.94 -17.97 15.58
N THR A 39 -2.89 -17.92 14.78
CA THR A 39 -1.54 -18.12 15.31
C THR A 39 -0.99 -16.82 15.92
N LEU A 40 -1.20 -15.70 15.26
CA LEU A 40 -0.62 -14.44 15.71
C LEU A 40 -1.60 -13.50 16.39
N GLY A 41 -2.90 -13.74 16.29
CA GLY A 41 -3.90 -12.88 16.91
C GLY A 41 -4.10 -11.55 16.22
N CYS A 42 -3.74 -11.46 14.96
CA CYS A 42 -3.95 -10.24 14.18
C CYS A 42 -5.38 -10.14 13.69
N ARG A 43 -5.83 -8.95 13.36
CA ARG A 43 -7.17 -8.73 12.83
C ARG A 43 -7.12 -8.54 11.32
N VAL A 44 -7.95 -9.31 10.61
CA VAL A 44 -8.15 -9.09 9.18
C VAL A 44 -9.20 -7.99 9.03
N VAL A 45 -8.82 -6.85 8.46
CA VAL A 45 -9.70 -5.69 8.38
C VAL A 45 -10.46 -5.62 7.06
N ASP A 46 -9.99 -6.33 6.03
CA ASP A 46 -10.67 -6.39 4.76
C ASP A 46 -10.30 -7.66 4.02
N GLU A 47 -11.23 -8.24 3.31
CA GLU A 47 -11.00 -9.45 2.52
C GLU A 47 -11.61 -9.26 1.14
N ARG A 48 -10.82 -9.58 0.12
CA ARG A 48 -11.22 -9.49 -1.28
C ARG A 48 -10.88 -10.80 -1.97
N ALA A 49 -11.40 -11.00 -3.15
CA ALA A 49 -11.04 -12.20 -3.91
C ALA A 49 -9.54 -12.27 -4.20
N THR A 50 -8.86 -11.13 -4.24
CA THR A 50 -7.46 -11.07 -4.62
C THR A 50 -6.50 -10.83 -3.46
N GLY A 51 -6.99 -10.68 -2.24
CA GLY A 51 -6.09 -10.42 -1.13
C GLY A 51 -6.78 -10.14 0.19
N LEU A 52 -5.96 -9.90 1.19
CA LEU A 52 -6.39 -9.56 2.54
C LEU A 52 -5.65 -8.31 2.99
N THR A 53 -6.34 -7.47 3.76
CA THR A 53 -5.69 -6.38 4.47
C THR A 53 -5.71 -6.75 5.95
N ILE A 54 -4.55 -6.78 6.56
CA ILE A 54 -4.36 -7.27 7.92
C ILE A 54 -3.74 -6.17 8.76
N ASP A 55 -4.29 -5.98 9.97
CA ASP A 55 -3.66 -5.11 10.95
C ASP A 55 -2.56 -5.92 11.64
N PHE A 56 -1.33 -5.72 11.20
CA PHE A 56 -0.18 -6.44 11.74
C PHE A 56 0.50 -5.56 12.78
N PHE A 57 -0.03 -5.60 13.99
CA PHE A 57 0.53 -4.87 15.13
C PHE A 57 0.71 -3.39 14.85
N GLY A 58 -0.29 -2.79 14.23
CA GLY A 58 -0.29 -1.37 13.91
C GLY A 58 0.23 -1.03 12.52
N CYS A 59 0.83 -2.00 11.83
CA CYS A 59 1.27 -1.81 10.46
C CYS A 59 0.26 -2.48 9.53
N GLU A 60 -0.08 -1.82 8.42
CA GLU A 60 -0.99 -2.43 7.47
C GLU A 60 -0.21 -3.46 6.64
N LEU A 61 -0.66 -4.70 6.66
CA LEU A 61 -0.08 -5.77 5.86
C LEU A 61 -1.03 -6.10 4.73
N ASP A 62 -0.56 -5.93 3.50
CA ASP A 62 -1.35 -6.19 2.31
C ASP A 62 -0.91 -7.52 1.73
N ALA A 63 -1.69 -8.57 1.98
CA ALA A 63 -1.39 -9.91 1.49
C ALA A 63 -2.09 -10.10 0.14
N ARG A 64 -1.30 -10.25 -0.92
CA ARG A 64 -1.80 -10.33 -2.29
C ARG A 64 -1.71 -11.76 -2.80
N LEU A 65 -2.82 -12.28 -3.30
CA LEU A 65 -2.88 -13.63 -3.83
C LEU A 65 -2.15 -13.70 -5.16
N VAL A 66 -1.20 -14.63 -5.26
CA VAL A 66 -0.46 -14.84 -6.50
C VAL A 66 -0.39 -16.35 -6.77
N ALA A 67 -0.22 -16.70 -8.03
CA ALA A 67 -0.03 -18.10 -8.40
C ALA A 67 1.31 -18.58 -7.85
N ARG A 68 1.30 -19.83 -7.35
CA ARG A 68 2.47 -20.41 -6.70
C ARG A 68 3.68 -20.48 -7.62
N ASP A 69 3.46 -20.79 -8.89
CA ASP A 69 4.50 -20.98 -9.87
C ASP A 69 4.51 -19.90 -10.95
N GLY A 70 3.79 -18.81 -10.74
CA GLY A 70 3.73 -17.73 -11.72
C GLY A 70 4.94 -16.83 -11.63
N ALA A 71 5.26 -16.15 -12.73
CA ALA A 71 6.34 -15.17 -12.76
C ALA A 71 6.13 -14.07 -11.72
N GLN A 72 4.88 -13.77 -11.41
CA GLN A 72 4.55 -12.75 -10.43
C GLN A 72 5.08 -13.08 -9.05
N ALA A 73 5.19 -14.37 -8.72
CA ALA A 73 5.64 -14.76 -7.39
C ALA A 73 7.07 -14.29 -7.12
N THR A 74 7.88 -14.19 -8.16
CA THR A 74 9.26 -13.73 -8.00
C THR A 74 9.38 -12.22 -8.09
N GLN A 75 8.38 -11.56 -8.68
CA GLN A 75 8.41 -10.11 -8.85
C GLN A 75 7.76 -9.37 -7.70
N LEU A 76 6.88 -10.06 -6.94
CA LEU A 76 6.21 -9.43 -5.82
C LEU A 76 7.05 -9.58 -4.57
N LEU A 77 8.24 -8.97 -4.60
CA LEU A 77 9.08 -8.89 -3.42
C LEU A 77 8.38 -8.04 -2.38
N PRO A 78 8.67 -8.27 -1.09
CA PRO A 78 8.14 -7.39 -0.06
C PRO A 78 8.50 -5.96 -0.38
N ARG A 79 7.52 -5.07 -0.26
CA ARG A 79 7.76 -3.65 -0.44
C ARG A 79 7.09 -2.91 0.70
N PHE A 80 7.60 -1.75 1.00
CA PHE A 80 7.04 -0.94 2.07
C PHE A 80 6.61 0.40 1.51
N GLY A 81 5.80 1.11 2.28
CA GLY A 81 5.33 2.40 1.84
C GLY A 81 4.22 2.91 2.73
N LEU A 82 3.30 3.62 2.14
CA LEU A 82 2.23 4.28 2.86
C LEU A 82 0.88 3.98 2.22
N VAL A 83 -0.13 3.84 3.09
CA VAL A 83 -1.52 3.92 2.67
C VAL A 83 -1.99 5.31 3.08
N MET A 84 -2.51 6.06 2.11
CA MET A 84 -2.83 7.47 2.25
C MET A 84 -4.32 7.70 2.06
N GLY A 85 -4.80 8.85 2.50
CA GLY A 85 -6.12 9.29 2.13
C GLY A 85 -6.22 9.48 0.62
N TRP A 86 -7.42 9.28 0.06
CA TRP A 86 -7.63 9.32 -1.38
C TRP A 86 -7.19 10.65 -1.99
N GLU A 87 -7.61 11.76 -1.38
CA GLU A 87 -7.24 13.07 -1.90
C GLU A 87 -5.75 13.37 -1.75
N ASP A 88 -5.18 12.96 -0.62
CA ASP A 88 -3.75 13.16 -0.38
C ASP A 88 -2.92 12.42 -1.41
N TRP A 89 -3.34 11.21 -1.79
CA TRP A 89 -2.65 10.42 -2.81
C TRP A 89 -2.61 11.16 -4.15
N HIS A 90 -3.74 11.75 -4.55
CA HIS A 90 -3.79 12.48 -5.81
C HIS A 90 -2.91 13.72 -5.76
N ARG A 91 -2.87 14.40 -4.63
CA ARG A 91 -1.97 15.55 -4.48
C ARG A 91 -0.51 15.13 -4.51
N ALA A 92 -0.19 13.97 -3.94
CA ALA A 92 1.17 13.45 -4.01
C ALA A 92 1.58 13.18 -5.45
N VAL A 93 0.69 12.57 -6.24
CA VAL A 93 0.96 12.31 -7.65
C VAL A 93 1.21 13.61 -8.40
N ASP A 94 0.35 14.61 -8.18
CA ASP A 94 0.51 15.90 -8.86
C ASP A 94 1.87 16.53 -8.54
N HIS A 95 2.26 16.47 -7.26
CA HIS A 95 3.54 17.04 -6.87
C HIS A 95 4.72 16.28 -7.46
N LEU A 96 4.67 14.94 -7.40
CA LEU A 96 5.75 14.12 -7.92
C LEU A 96 5.91 14.31 -9.44
N ASN A 97 4.77 14.45 -10.14
CA ASN A 97 4.82 14.76 -11.56
C ASN A 97 5.45 16.12 -11.81
N TYR A 98 5.11 17.10 -10.98
CA TYR A 98 5.63 18.45 -11.12
C TYR A 98 7.15 18.48 -10.99
N ILE A 99 7.71 17.74 -10.03
CA ILE A 99 9.16 17.71 -9.83
C ILE A 99 9.87 16.68 -10.72
N GLY A 100 9.12 15.91 -11.52
CA GLY A 100 9.70 15.01 -12.49
C GLY A 100 10.24 13.71 -11.93
N VAL A 101 9.62 13.18 -10.90
CA VAL A 101 10.05 11.90 -10.31
C VAL A 101 9.79 10.77 -11.29
N ARG A 102 10.72 9.82 -11.38
CA ARG A 102 10.55 8.62 -12.17
C ARG A 102 9.81 7.58 -11.35
N TYR A 103 8.78 7.01 -11.95
CA TYR A 103 8.05 5.93 -11.30
C TYR A 103 8.64 4.59 -11.68
N LEU A 104 8.73 3.69 -10.70
CA LEU A 104 8.95 2.28 -10.99
C LEU A 104 7.67 1.67 -11.52
N GLU A 105 6.55 2.04 -10.91
CA GLU A 105 5.22 1.69 -11.39
C GLU A 105 4.42 2.98 -11.41
N ALA A 106 3.97 3.37 -12.59
CA ALA A 106 3.22 4.61 -12.76
C ALA A 106 1.89 4.54 -12.01
N PRO A 107 1.31 5.69 -11.65
CA PRO A 107 0.00 5.71 -11.01
C PRO A 107 -1.02 4.89 -11.80
N ARG A 108 -1.74 4.03 -11.09
CA ARG A 108 -2.77 3.20 -11.68
C ARG A 108 -3.93 3.02 -10.72
N PHE A 109 -5.05 2.60 -11.27
CA PHE A 109 -6.27 2.38 -10.50
C PHE A 109 -6.75 0.96 -10.77
N ASP A 110 -6.97 0.20 -9.71
CA ASP A 110 -7.48 -1.16 -9.79
C ASP A 110 -8.93 -1.17 -9.31
N ALA A 111 -9.73 -2.08 -9.88
CA ALA A 111 -11.13 -2.27 -9.52
C ALA A 111 -11.95 -0.98 -9.62
N ARG A 112 -11.73 -0.22 -10.70
CA ARG A 112 -12.38 1.07 -10.87
C ARG A 112 -13.90 0.94 -10.87
N GLY A 113 -14.52 1.91 -10.21
CA GLY A 113 -15.97 1.98 -10.13
C GLY A 113 -16.59 1.03 -9.15
N THR A 114 -15.78 0.34 -8.36
CA THR A 114 -16.27 -0.58 -7.33
C THR A 114 -15.88 -0.08 -5.95
N PRO A 115 -16.50 -0.62 -4.88
CA PRO A 115 -16.08 -0.25 -3.52
C PRO A 115 -14.63 -0.64 -3.22
N ASP A 116 -14.04 -1.51 -4.01
CA ASP A 116 -12.64 -1.92 -3.82
C ASP A 116 -11.67 -1.15 -4.70
N GLU A 117 -12.09 -0.04 -5.27
CA GLU A 117 -11.19 0.77 -6.09
C GLU A 117 -9.99 1.22 -5.28
N ARG A 118 -8.81 1.02 -5.85
CA ARG A 118 -7.55 1.31 -5.20
C ARG A 118 -6.62 2.00 -6.17
N ALA A 119 -5.95 3.03 -5.69
CA ALA A 119 -4.94 3.75 -6.47
C ALA A 119 -3.57 3.39 -5.92
N GLU A 120 -2.57 3.31 -6.79
CA GLU A 120 -1.26 2.86 -6.37
C GLU A 120 -0.19 3.37 -7.32
N PHE A 121 0.99 3.68 -6.77
CA PHE A 121 2.19 3.90 -7.56
C PHE A 121 3.40 3.51 -6.74
N CYS A 122 4.54 3.41 -7.41
CA CYS A 122 5.80 3.00 -6.78
C CYS A 122 6.93 3.87 -7.29
N ILE A 123 7.79 4.29 -6.39
CA ILE A 123 9.01 5.00 -6.76
C ILE A 123 10.20 4.32 -6.10
N ALA A 124 11.39 4.61 -6.61
CA ALA A 124 12.61 4.09 -6.02
C ALA A 124 13.28 5.17 -5.17
N ASP A 125 13.85 4.76 -4.04
CA ASP A 125 14.72 5.67 -3.32
C ASP A 125 16.09 5.68 -4.01
N PRO A 126 17.04 6.51 -3.56
CA PRO A 126 18.35 6.58 -4.23
C PRO A 126 19.12 5.26 -4.25
N SER A 127 18.81 4.33 -3.37
CA SER A 127 19.48 3.03 -3.32
C SER A 127 18.69 1.94 -4.04
N GLY A 128 17.58 2.29 -4.70
CA GLY A 128 16.80 1.34 -5.44
C GLY A 128 15.72 0.62 -4.65
N ASN A 129 15.47 1.03 -3.41
CA ASN A 129 14.39 0.42 -2.63
C ASN A 129 13.04 0.85 -3.19
N CYS A 130 12.10 -0.09 -3.24
CA CYS A 130 10.79 0.16 -3.79
C CYS A 130 9.86 0.72 -2.72
N LEU A 131 9.34 1.92 -2.96
CA LEU A 131 8.40 2.58 -2.07
C LEU A 131 7.04 2.63 -2.75
N GLY A 132 6.04 2.02 -2.13
CA GLY A 132 4.69 2.00 -2.65
C GLY A 132 3.80 3.00 -1.95
N PHE A 133 2.92 3.64 -2.71
CA PHE A 133 1.96 4.61 -2.18
C PHE A 133 0.59 4.21 -2.69
N ALA A 134 -0.29 3.88 -1.77
CA ALA A 134 -1.61 3.36 -2.12
C ALA A 134 -2.71 4.16 -1.43
N ALA A 135 -3.89 4.14 -2.02
CA ALA A 135 -5.07 4.72 -1.40
C ALA A 135 -6.29 3.91 -1.81
N TRP A 136 -7.23 3.76 -0.89
CA TRP A 136 -8.53 3.16 -1.17
C TRP A 136 -9.52 4.27 -1.43
N ARG A 137 -10.35 4.11 -2.46
CA ARG A 137 -11.40 5.08 -2.74
C ARG A 137 -12.40 5.14 -1.60
N VAL A 138 -12.78 3.98 -1.09
CA VAL A 138 -13.64 3.87 0.08
C VAL A 138 -12.76 3.51 1.26
N LYS A 139 -12.87 4.28 2.32
CA LYS A 139 -12.04 4.08 3.49
C LYS A 139 -12.27 2.69 4.07
N LYS A 140 -11.20 1.92 4.27
CA LYS A 140 -11.30 0.53 4.74
C LYS A 140 -11.08 0.39 6.24
N ILE A 141 -10.49 1.38 6.86
CA ILE A 141 -10.22 1.34 8.29
C ILE A 141 -10.70 2.60 8.95
#